data_edf4080be6815d5085f62bf8cbc0fe41
#
_entry.id   edf4080be6815d5085f62bf8cbc0fe41
#
_cell.length_a   1.000
_cell.length_b   1.000
_cell.length_c   1.000
_cell.angle_alpha   90.00
_cell.angle_beta   90.00
_cell.angle_gamma   90.00
#
_symmetry.space_group_name_H-M   'P 1'
#
loop_
_entity.id
_entity.type
_entity.pdbx_description
1 polymer ?
#
loop_
_entity_poly.entity_id
_entity_poly.type
_entity_poly.pdbx_seq_one_letter_code
_entity_poly.pdbx_strand_id
1 'polypeptide(L)' 'MKNLGIMDICMIKHGLAALIANEKVTLKTAIKKGDKEQIERSNSYIDEVNAVIRKLNS' A
#
# COMPACT_ATOMS: atom_id res chain seq x y z
N MET A 1 -17.86 -7.85 2.41
CA MET A 1 -18.53 -7.98 1.11
C MET A 1 -18.66 -9.43 0.73
N LYS A 2 -19.84 -9.85 0.50
CA LYS A 2 -20.05 -11.20 0.00
C LYS A 2 -20.01 -11.16 -1.53
N ASN A 3 -19.67 -12.24 -2.14
CA ASN A 3 -19.68 -12.40 -3.60
C ASN A 3 -18.55 -11.69 -4.36
N LEU A 4 -17.41 -11.49 -3.71
CA LEU A 4 -16.24 -11.04 -4.45
C LEU A 4 -15.70 -12.23 -5.24
N GLY A 5 -15.65 -12.09 -6.56
CA GLY A 5 -15.02 -13.08 -7.42
C GLY A 5 -13.52 -12.97 -7.40
N ILE A 6 -12.85 -13.98 -7.94
CA ILE A 6 -11.39 -14.00 -8.05
C ILE A 6 -10.88 -12.78 -8.83
N MET A 7 -11.58 -12.41 -9.91
CA MET A 7 -11.21 -11.24 -10.70
C MET A 7 -11.28 -9.96 -9.90
N ASP A 8 -12.35 -9.82 -9.10
CA ASP A 8 -12.52 -8.63 -8.26
C ASP A 8 -11.38 -8.50 -7.25
N ILE A 9 -11.01 -9.60 -6.62
CA ILE A 9 -9.92 -9.63 -5.67
C ILE A 9 -8.60 -9.27 -6.33
N CYS A 10 -8.35 -9.80 -7.53
CA CYS A 10 -7.13 -9.48 -8.28
C CYS A 10 -7.06 -7.99 -8.64
N MET A 11 -8.16 -7.41 -9.06
CA MET A 11 -8.22 -5.98 -9.39
C MET A 11 -7.93 -5.13 -8.16
N ILE A 12 -8.51 -5.49 -7.02
CA ILE A 12 -8.27 -4.79 -5.76
C ILE A 12 -6.80 -4.88 -5.37
N LYS A 13 -6.22 -6.07 -5.45
CA LYS A 13 -4.79 -6.27 -5.13
C LYS A 13 -3.88 -5.45 -6.04
N HIS A 14 -4.19 -5.39 -7.33
CA HIS A 14 -3.41 -4.58 -8.28
C HIS A 14 -3.49 -3.11 -7.93
N GLY A 15 -4.67 -2.60 -7.58
CA GLY A 15 -4.84 -1.22 -7.15
C GLY A 15 -4.05 -0.93 -5.88
N LEU A 16 -4.10 -1.83 -4.90
CA LEU A 16 -3.36 -1.67 -3.66
C LEU A 16 -1.84 -1.72 -3.89
N ALA A 17 -1.38 -2.60 -4.78
CA ALA A 17 0.03 -2.66 -5.14
C ALA A 17 0.50 -1.37 -5.80
N ALA A 18 -0.33 -0.76 -6.63
CA ALA A 18 -0.03 0.52 -7.25
C ALA A 18 0.08 1.64 -6.20
N LEU A 19 -0.79 1.62 -5.18
CA LEU A 19 -0.71 2.58 -4.08
C LEU A 19 0.62 2.45 -3.33
N ILE A 20 1.07 1.23 -3.09
CA ILE A 20 2.37 0.99 -2.45
C ILE A 20 3.50 1.52 -3.32
N ALA A 21 3.48 1.25 -4.62
CA ALA A 21 4.51 1.72 -5.54
C ALA A 21 4.60 3.24 -5.54
N ASN A 22 3.46 3.93 -5.57
CA ASN A 22 3.42 5.39 -5.51
C ASN A 22 3.95 5.92 -4.18
N GLU A 23 3.58 5.26 -3.07
CA GLU A 23 4.02 5.68 -1.74
C GLU A 23 5.54 5.48 -1.57
N LYS A 24 6.10 4.45 -2.20
CA LYS A 24 7.55 4.23 -2.16
C LYS A 24 8.32 5.37 -2.83
N VAL A 25 7.77 5.96 -3.88
CA VAL A 25 8.37 7.14 -4.52
C VAL A 25 8.37 8.31 -3.55
N THR A 26 7.25 8.54 -2.87
CA THR A 26 7.14 9.58 -1.85
C THR A 26 8.14 9.33 -0.72
N LEU A 27 8.27 8.08 -0.29
CA LEU A 27 9.21 7.69 0.75
C LEU A 27 10.65 7.99 0.35
N LYS A 28 11.04 7.65 -0.87
CA LYS A 28 12.38 7.95 -1.38
C LYS A 28 12.68 9.44 -1.32
N THR A 29 11.73 10.26 -1.73
CA THR A 29 11.87 11.72 -1.69
C THR A 29 12.02 12.20 -0.26
N ALA A 30 11.22 11.66 0.65
CA ALA A 30 11.27 12.03 2.06
C ALA A 30 12.62 11.66 2.68
N ILE A 31 13.17 10.52 2.33
CA ILE A 31 14.48 10.09 2.81
C ILE A 31 15.57 11.06 2.33
N LYS A 32 15.52 11.46 1.06
CA LYS A 32 16.48 12.42 0.52
C LYS A 32 16.42 13.76 1.23
N LYS A 33 15.21 14.19 1.61
CA LYS A 33 15.01 15.46 2.30
C LYS A 33 15.24 15.38 3.80
N GLY A 34 15.32 14.19 4.36
CA GLY A 34 15.43 13.98 5.79
C GLY A 34 14.14 14.30 6.54
N ASP A 35 12.99 14.18 5.86
CA ASP A 35 11.67 14.45 6.43
C ASP A 35 11.18 13.24 7.23
N LYS A 36 11.51 13.20 8.50
CA LYS A 36 11.20 12.07 9.38
C LYS A 36 9.71 11.80 9.51
N GLU A 37 8.89 12.85 9.58
CA GLU A 37 7.44 12.70 9.70
C GLU A 37 6.87 12.00 8.47
N GLN A 38 7.29 12.44 7.29
CA GLN A 38 6.81 11.84 6.06
C GLN A 38 7.30 10.40 5.92
N ILE A 39 8.53 10.12 6.36
CA ILE A 39 9.06 8.75 6.35
C ILE A 39 8.17 7.84 7.20
N GLU A 40 7.81 8.27 8.40
CA GLU A 40 6.95 7.49 9.28
C GLU A 40 5.56 7.29 8.70
N ARG A 41 4.97 8.33 8.13
CA ARG A 41 3.65 8.25 7.49
C ARG A 41 3.66 7.28 6.33
N SER A 42 4.67 7.37 5.48
CA SER A 42 4.78 6.49 4.31
C SER A 42 4.94 5.03 4.74
N ASN A 43 5.77 4.77 5.72
CA ASN A 43 5.97 3.42 6.23
C ASN A 43 4.68 2.86 6.84
N SER A 44 3.97 3.67 7.63
CA SER A 44 2.70 3.26 8.23
C SER A 44 1.65 2.96 7.16
N TYR A 45 1.58 3.81 6.14
CA TYR A 45 0.65 3.63 5.04
C TYR A 45 0.92 2.32 4.28
N ILE A 46 2.19 2.08 3.96
CA ILE A 46 2.59 0.85 3.27
C ILE A 46 2.24 -0.38 4.11
N ASP A 47 2.49 -0.32 5.42
CA ASP A 47 2.16 -1.42 6.32
C ASP A 47 0.66 -1.70 6.35
N GLU A 48 -0.15 -0.65 6.39
CA GLU A 48 -1.61 -0.79 6.39
C GLU A 48 -2.11 -1.40 5.10
N VAL A 49 -1.59 -0.95 3.96
CA VAL A 49 -1.98 -1.49 2.67
C VAL A 49 -1.58 -2.96 2.57
N ASN A 50 -0.38 -3.31 3.02
CA ASN A 50 0.06 -4.70 3.05
C ASN A 50 -0.82 -5.57 3.94
N ALA A 51 -1.29 -5.03 5.06
CA ALA A 51 -2.20 -5.75 5.95
C ALA A 51 -3.52 -6.06 5.24
N VAL A 52 -4.05 -5.12 4.47
CA VAL A 52 -5.26 -5.32 3.68
C VAL A 52 -5.04 -6.40 2.64
N ILE A 53 -3.91 -6.37 1.93
CA ILE A 53 -3.58 -7.37 0.93
C ILE A 53 -3.54 -8.76 1.56
N ARG A 54 -2.93 -8.89 2.74
CA ARG A 54 -2.89 -10.18 3.45
C ARG A 54 -4.29 -10.68 3.81
N LYS A 55 -5.18 -9.78 4.21
CA LYS A 55 -6.57 -10.14 4.49
C LYS A 55 -7.29 -10.66 3.26
N LEU A 56 -7.02 -10.07 2.10
CA LEU A 56 -7.61 -10.51 0.84
C LEU A 56 -7.10 -11.88 0.42
N ASN A 57 -5.92 -12.27 0.87
CA ASN A 57 -5.33 -13.57 0.58
C ASN A 57 -5.78 -14.68 1.54
N SER A 58 -6.45 -14.32 2.61
CA SER A 58 -6.89 -15.29 3.63
C SER A 58 -8.14 -16.05 3.23
#